data_05e4e508d6aab9c42e9687207fdf1eac
#
_entry.id   05e4e508d6aab9c42e9687207fdf1eac
#
_cell.length_a   1.000
_cell.length_b   1.000
_cell.length_c   1.000
_cell.angle_alpha   90.00
_cell.angle_beta   90.00
_cell.angle_gamma   90.00
#
_symmetry.space_group_name_H-M   'P 1'
#
loop_
_entity.id
_entity.type
_entity.pdbx_description
1 polymer ?
#
loop_
_entity_poly.entity_id
_entity_poly.type
_entity_poly.pdbx_seq_one_letter_code
_entity_poly.pdbx_strand_id
1 'polypeptide(L)'
;MKKYKYIIIVIVLIFLSCSGTNKLFDEAVSLDNQKKYHEAIIVWNKLIQNNPTYLPAYINRGADKFELKQYSEAIKDYCYVISQDSTYITAWLNRGNANLELNNYQSAIDDFNAAERIKREVYGCAQVIFYDSIDPKDVALEEICLQRGIAYWYVDSINKAYSDLNYCIDQKYEVVCSYFWRAYVYWKAGKEKEAYNDFMTVILQGRADDDYVIQAQQNLKLLDKR
;
A
#
# COMPACT_ATOMS: atom_id res chain seq x y z
N MET A 1 46.01 -24.08 11.53
CA MET A 1 44.78 -24.73 12.06
C MET A 1 43.88 -23.80 12.86
N LYS A 2 44.39 -22.88 13.71
CA LYS A 2 43.50 -21.96 14.49
C LYS A 2 42.67 -21.00 13.65
N LYS A 3 43.18 -20.43 12.54
CA LYS A 3 42.46 -19.50 11.67
C LYS A 3 41.21 -20.09 11.00
N TYR A 4 41.26 -21.34 10.57
CA TYR A 4 40.11 -22.01 9.94
C TYR A 4 39.00 -22.35 10.94
N LYS A 5 39.35 -22.57 12.20
CA LYS A 5 38.36 -22.87 13.27
C LYS A 5 37.48 -21.65 13.55
N TYR A 6 38.05 -20.40 13.51
CA TYR A 6 37.28 -19.18 13.67
C TYR A 6 36.39 -18.89 12.45
N ILE A 7 36.88 -19.15 11.23
CA ILE A 7 36.10 -18.97 9.98
C ILE A 7 34.89 -19.92 9.98
N ILE A 8 35.07 -21.18 10.36
CA ILE A 8 33.98 -22.17 10.44
C ILE A 8 32.95 -21.75 11.50
N ILE A 9 33.39 -21.28 12.67
CA ILE A 9 32.51 -20.82 13.74
C ILE A 9 31.70 -19.59 13.27
N VAL A 10 32.33 -18.64 12.58
CA VAL A 10 31.65 -17.45 12.04
C VAL A 10 30.62 -17.85 10.97
N ILE A 11 30.96 -18.77 10.05
CA ILE A 11 30.05 -19.29 9.02
C ILE A 11 28.88 -20.02 9.68
N VAL A 12 29.10 -20.86 10.68
CA VAL A 12 28.04 -21.59 11.39
C VAL A 12 27.12 -20.61 12.13
N LEU A 13 27.67 -19.56 12.77
CA LEU A 13 26.89 -18.53 13.43
C LEU A 13 26.04 -17.72 12.45
N ILE A 14 26.57 -17.43 11.24
CA ILE A 14 25.81 -16.76 10.17
C ILE A 14 24.67 -17.67 9.69
N PHE A 15 24.91 -18.96 9.45
CA PHE A 15 23.88 -19.92 9.05
C PHE A 15 22.79 -20.10 10.11
N LEU A 16 23.16 -20.16 11.38
CA LEU A 16 22.21 -20.26 12.50
C LEU A 16 21.38 -18.96 12.65
N SER A 17 22.00 -17.80 12.43
CA SER A 17 21.30 -16.51 12.43
C SER A 17 20.30 -16.42 11.27
N CYS A 18 20.68 -16.81 10.05
CA CYS A 18 19.77 -16.83 8.90
C CYS A 18 18.59 -17.80 9.10
N SER A 19 18.85 -19.01 9.65
CA SER A 19 17.77 -19.96 9.89
C SER A 19 16.78 -19.48 10.95
N GLY A 20 17.26 -18.80 11.99
CA GLY A 20 16.42 -18.22 13.03
C GLY A 20 15.59 -17.02 12.54
N THR A 21 16.16 -16.19 11.67
CA THR A 21 15.48 -15.06 11.03
C THR A 21 14.33 -15.55 10.15
N ASN A 22 14.57 -16.54 9.30
CA ASN A 22 13.53 -17.09 8.41
C ASN A 22 12.38 -17.72 9.22
N LYS A 23 12.70 -18.47 10.30
CA LYS A 23 11.66 -19.08 11.14
C LYS A 23 10.75 -18.04 11.81
N LEU A 24 11.31 -16.96 12.37
CA LEU A 24 10.52 -15.89 12.98
C LEU A 24 9.71 -15.11 11.91
N PHE A 25 10.28 -14.92 10.74
CA PHE A 25 9.58 -14.28 9.62
C PHE A 25 8.36 -15.10 9.20
N ASP A 26 8.54 -16.41 8.96
CA ASP A 26 7.46 -17.31 8.56
C ASP A 26 6.36 -17.41 9.63
N GLU A 27 6.75 -17.43 10.92
CA GLU A 27 5.83 -17.43 12.05
C GLU A 27 4.98 -16.15 12.06
N ALA A 28 5.61 -14.98 11.90
CA ALA A 28 4.90 -13.71 11.90
C ALA A 28 3.95 -13.58 10.71
N VAL A 29 4.39 -13.94 9.49
CA VAL A 29 3.54 -13.97 8.28
C VAL A 29 2.36 -14.93 8.45
N SER A 30 2.57 -16.08 9.09
CA SER A 30 1.49 -17.03 9.37
C SER A 30 0.44 -16.45 10.33
N LEU A 31 0.86 -15.65 11.32
CA LEU A 31 -0.03 -14.98 12.26
C LEU A 31 -0.80 -13.84 11.57
N ASP A 32 -0.11 -13.07 10.71
CA ASP A 32 -0.72 -12.01 9.90
C ASP A 32 -1.82 -12.58 8.99
N ASN A 33 -1.53 -13.66 8.24
CA ASN A 33 -2.51 -14.36 7.40
C ASN A 33 -3.72 -14.87 8.19
N GLN A 34 -3.58 -15.15 9.49
CA GLN A 34 -4.67 -15.48 10.40
C GLN A 34 -5.36 -14.23 11.00
N LYS A 35 -4.96 -13.01 10.60
CA LYS A 35 -5.42 -11.72 11.15
C LYS A 35 -5.13 -11.56 12.65
N LYS A 36 -4.12 -12.26 13.16
CA LYS A 36 -3.64 -12.18 14.55
C LYS A 36 -2.56 -11.10 14.68
N TYR A 37 -2.89 -9.88 14.30
CA TYR A 37 -1.95 -8.77 14.16
C TYR A 37 -1.19 -8.43 15.45
N HIS A 38 -1.83 -8.50 16.61
CA HIS A 38 -1.15 -8.28 17.89
C HIS A 38 -0.05 -9.31 18.16
N GLU A 39 -0.30 -10.58 17.85
CA GLU A 39 0.65 -11.67 18.02
C GLU A 39 1.78 -11.57 17.00
N ALA A 40 1.45 -11.24 15.74
CA ALA A 40 2.43 -11.00 14.69
C ALA A 40 3.40 -9.86 15.05
N ILE A 41 2.90 -8.73 15.58
CA ILE A 41 3.72 -7.61 16.05
C ILE A 41 4.73 -8.05 17.12
N ILE A 42 4.37 -8.96 18.03
CA ILE A 42 5.29 -9.49 19.05
C ILE A 42 6.44 -10.24 18.36
N VAL A 43 6.13 -11.06 17.36
CA VAL A 43 7.15 -11.82 16.62
C VAL A 43 8.03 -10.88 15.78
N TRP A 44 7.42 -9.86 15.10
CA TRP A 44 8.18 -8.84 14.39
C TRP A 44 9.13 -8.07 15.31
N ASN A 45 8.68 -7.70 16.52
CA ASN A 45 9.53 -7.04 17.51
C ASN A 45 10.75 -7.90 17.88
N LYS A 46 10.55 -9.21 18.09
CA LYS A 46 11.64 -10.15 18.37
C LYS A 46 12.61 -10.27 17.19
N LEU A 47 12.07 -10.30 15.96
CA LEU A 47 12.89 -10.35 14.76
C LEU A 47 13.74 -9.09 14.60
N ILE A 48 13.15 -7.92 14.81
CA ILE A 48 13.83 -6.62 14.77
C ILE A 48 14.91 -6.52 15.87
N GLN A 49 14.61 -7.01 17.06
CA GLN A 49 15.60 -7.04 18.16
C GLN A 49 16.81 -7.90 17.80
N ASN A 50 16.59 -9.05 17.14
CA ASN A 50 17.65 -9.94 16.69
C ASN A 50 18.40 -9.40 15.47
N ASN A 51 17.72 -8.66 14.59
CA ASN A 51 18.28 -8.09 13.36
C ASN A 51 17.69 -6.69 13.09
N PRO A 52 18.24 -5.64 13.70
CA PRO A 52 17.71 -4.28 13.60
C PRO A 52 17.74 -3.67 12.19
N THR A 53 18.51 -4.25 11.28
CA THR A 53 18.61 -3.76 9.89
C THR A 53 17.73 -4.51 8.90
N TYR A 54 16.92 -5.46 9.38
CA TYR A 54 16.05 -6.26 8.52
C TYR A 54 14.76 -5.50 8.18
N LEU A 55 14.81 -4.68 7.12
CA LEU A 55 13.75 -3.76 6.72
C LEU A 55 12.38 -4.43 6.48
N PRO A 56 12.27 -5.66 5.90
CA PRO A 56 10.98 -6.32 5.74
C PRO A 56 10.20 -6.48 7.06
N ALA A 57 10.87 -6.66 8.20
CA ALA A 57 10.18 -6.79 9.48
C ALA A 57 9.50 -5.48 9.92
N TYR A 58 10.09 -4.32 9.61
CA TYR A 58 9.47 -3.02 9.88
C TYR A 58 8.27 -2.77 8.97
N ILE A 59 8.37 -3.12 7.66
CA ILE A 59 7.25 -2.98 6.72
C ILE A 59 6.05 -3.79 7.20
N ASN A 60 6.26 -5.07 7.50
CA ASN A 60 5.16 -5.95 7.92
C ASN A 60 4.61 -5.57 9.30
N ARG A 61 5.48 -5.19 10.26
CA ARG A 61 5.02 -4.66 11.55
C ARG A 61 4.20 -3.39 11.38
N GLY A 62 4.60 -2.50 10.47
CA GLY A 62 3.86 -1.30 10.12
C GLY A 62 2.50 -1.64 9.51
N ALA A 63 2.42 -2.65 8.64
CA ALA A 63 1.18 -3.14 8.05
C ALA A 63 0.24 -3.70 9.12
N ASP A 64 0.73 -4.58 10.02
CA ASP A 64 -0.07 -5.08 11.14
C ASP A 64 -0.61 -3.96 12.04
N LYS A 65 0.23 -2.94 12.31
CA LYS A 65 -0.22 -1.75 13.07
C LYS A 65 -1.27 -0.95 12.32
N PHE A 66 -1.16 -0.85 11.00
CA PHE A 66 -2.15 -0.20 10.14
C PHE A 66 -3.50 -0.91 10.25
N GLU A 67 -3.53 -2.23 10.15
CA GLU A 67 -4.73 -3.05 10.32
C GLU A 67 -5.38 -2.87 11.70
N LEU A 68 -4.56 -2.64 12.73
CA LEU A 68 -5.02 -2.29 14.08
C LEU A 68 -5.39 -0.80 14.25
N LYS A 69 -5.41 -0.02 13.16
CA LYS A 69 -5.68 1.43 13.14
C LYS A 69 -4.67 2.25 13.95
N GLN A 70 -3.49 1.70 14.22
CA GLN A 70 -2.39 2.39 14.89
C GLN A 70 -1.54 3.16 13.87
N TYR A 71 -2.18 4.03 13.09
CA TYR A 71 -1.59 4.67 11.92
C TYR A 71 -0.32 5.47 12.22
N SER A 72 -0.31 6.22 13.33
CA SER A 72 0.87 6.99 13.74
C SER A 72 2.08 6.10 14.08
N GLU A 73 1.84 4.91 14.62
CA GLU A 73 2.91 3.95 14.93
C GLU A 73 3.37 3.21 13.67
N ALA A 74 2.48 2.94 12.74
CA ALA A 74 2.82 2.39 11.42
C ALA A 74 3.72 3.37 10.64
N ILE A 75 3.39 4.67 10.64
CA ILE A 75 4.19 5.73 10.01
C ILE A 75 5.63 5.72 10.53
N LYS A 76 5.87 5.50 11.82
CA LYS A 76 7.23 5.44 12.38
C LYS A 76 8.05 4.29 11.77
N ASP A 77 7.43 3.13 11.61
CA ASP A 77 8.08 1.98 11.00
C ASP A 77 8.42 2.26 9.51
N TYR A 78 7.50 2.82 8.76
CA TYR A 78 7.75 3.20 7.35
C TYR A 78 8.78 4.31 7.21
N CYS A 79 8.79 5.31 8.10
CA CYS A 79 9.83 6.34 8.14
C CYS A 79 11.21 5.75 8.37
N TYR A 80 11.33 4.76 9.25
CA TYR A 80 12.59 4.07 9.46
C TYR A 80 13.06 3.39 8.18
N VAL A 81 12.20 2.63 7.49
CA VAL A 81 12.55 1.96 6.23
C VAL A 81 13.01 2.98 5.17
N ILE A 82 12.24 4.05 4.96
CA ILE A 82 12.56 5.10 3.98
C ILE A 82 13.91 5.76 4.30
N SER A 83 14.25 5.94 5.58
CA SER A 83 15.53 6.51 5.99
C SER A 83 16.72 5.59 5.71
N GLN A 84 16.50 4.28 5.70
CA GLN A 84 17.55 3.29 5.42
C GLN A 84 17.67 2.99 3.92
N ASP A 85 16.53 2.92 3.22
CA ASP A 85 16.46 2.67 1.79
C ASP A 85 15.28 3.45 1.18
N SER A 86 15.57 4.62 0.62
CA SER A 86 14.56 5.48 0.01
C SER A 86 13.98 4.92 -1.29
N THR A 87 14.52 3.82 -1.83
CA THR A 87 13.98 3.15 -3.02
C THR A 87 12.88 2.13 -2.69
N TYR A 88 12.56 1.96 -1.41
CA TYR A 88 11.54 1.02 -0.94
C TYR A 88 10.12 1.56 -1.20
N ILE A 89 9.58 1.36 -2.41
CA ILE A 89 8.30 1.94 -2.86
C ILE A 89 7.16 1.58 -1.91
N THR A 90 7.10 0.32 -1.45
CA THR A 90 6.08 -0.16 -0.51
C THR A 90 6.03 0.68 0.77
N ALA A 91 7.18 1.16 1.25
CA ALA A 91 7.22 2.00 2.46
C ALA A 91 6.59 3.39 2.21
N TRP A 92 6.83 3.98 1.05
CA TRP A 92 6.19 5.24 0.65
C TRP A 92 4.68 5.07 0.48
N LEU A 93 4.25 4.03 -0.26
CA LEU A 93 2.84 3.73 -0.47
C LEU A 93 2.10 3.51 0.85
N ASN A 94 2.62 2.66 1.72
CA ASN A 94 1.99 2.34 3.00
C ASN A 94 1.97 3.55 3.96
N ARG A 95 3.02 4.40 3.94
CA ARG A 95 3.01 5.65 4.70
C ARG A 95 1.97 6.63 4.17
N GLY A 96 1.84 6.74 2.85
CA GLY A 96 0.80 7.51 2.20
C GLY A 96 -0.60 7.04 2.60
N ASN A 97 -0.85 5.74 2.59
CA ASN A 97 -2.12 5.16 3.05
C ASN A 97 -2.40 5.49 4.53
N ALA A 98 -1.40 5.36 5.39
CA ALA A 98 -1.55 5.73 6.81
C ALA A 98 -1.81 7.23 7.00
N ASN A 99 -1.21 8.09 6.17
CA ASN A 99 -1.50 9.53 6.15
C ASN A 99 -2.92 9.84 5.66
N LEU A 100 -3.45 9.09 4.67
CA LEU A 100 -4.85 9.20 4.23
C LEU A 100 -5.81 8.92 5.38
N GLU A 101 -5.61 7.84 6.11
CA GLU A 101 -6.44 7.46 7.26
C GLU A 101 -6.41 8.50 8.39
N LEU A 102 -5.30 9.23 8.52
CA LEU A 102 -5.17 10.35 9.46
C LEU A 102 -5.67 11.70 8.89
N ASN A 103 -6.26 11.72 7.69
CA ASN A 103 -6.67 12.91 6.95
C ASN A 103 -5.51 13.88 6.61
N ASN A 104 -4.27 13.40 6.63
CA ASN A 104 -3.08 14.15 6.24
C ASN A 104 -2.90 14.09 4.71
N TYR A 105 -3.89 14.53 3.96
CA TYR A 105 -4.01 14.31 2.51
C TYR A 105 -2.82 14.84 1.71
N GLN A 106 -2.27 16.00 2.08
CA GLN A 106 -1.10 16.54 1.37
C GLN A 106 0.13 15.66 1.57
N SER A 107 0.38 15.18 2.81
CA SER A 107 1.48 14.25 3.09
C SER A 107 1.31 12.93 2.34
N ALA A 108 0.08 12.42 2.23
CA ALA A 108 -0.22 11.24 1.45
C ALA A 108 0.10 11.44 -0.04
N ILE A 109 -0.30 12.58 -0.62
CA ILE A 109 0.02 12.93 -2.02
C ILE A 109 1.53 13.01 -2.24
N ASP A 110 2.27 13.61 -1.32
CA ASP A 110 3.73 13.72 -1.41
C ASP A 110 4.40 12.34 -1.38
N ASP A 111 3.91 11.43 -0.53
CA ASP A 111 4.35 10.04 -0.45
C ASP A 111 4.05 9.27 -1.74
N PHE A 112 2.84 9.38 -2.29
CA PHE A 112 2.47 8.73 -3.55
C PHE A 112 3.24 9.28 -4.75
N ASN A 113 3.54 10.59 -4.78
CA ASN A 113 4.39 11.18 -5.81
C ASN A 113 5.83 10.65 -5.72
N ALA A 114 6.36 10.46 -4.50
CA ALA A 114 7.67 9.85 -4.31
C ALA A 114 7.67 8.38 -4.78
N ALA A 115 6.65 7.60 -4.43
CA ALA A 115 6.47 6.22 -4.87
C ALA A 115 6.42 6.12 -6.41
N GLU A 116 5.60 6.95 -7.08
CA GLU A 116 5.54 6.98 -8.55
C GLU A 116 6.87 7.35 -9.19
N ARG A 117 7.55 8.38 -8.68
CA ARG A 117 8.85 8.81 -9.20
C ARG A 117 9.86 7.67 -9.12
N ILE A 118 9.97 7.00 -7.97
CA ILE A 118 10.89 5.88 -7.79
C ILE A 118 10.50 4.73 -8.73
N LYS A 119 9.21 4.41 -8.85
CA LYS A 119 8.71 3.39 -9.77
C LYS A 119 9.18 3.65 -11.20
N ARG A 120 9.07 4.89 -11.67
CA ARG A 120 9.46 5.27 -13.03
C ARG A 120 10.98 5.32 -13.22
N GLU A 121 11.73 5.86 -12.25
CA GLU A 121 13.18 6.05 -12.36
C GLU A 121 13.96 4.76 -12.14
N VAL A 122 13.57 3.95 -11.14
CA VAL A 122 14.33 2.75 -10.74
C VAL A 122 13.84 1.52 -11.49
N TYR A 123 12.52 1.35 -11.63
CA TYR A 123 11.92 0.14 -12.20
C TYR A 123 11.45 0.32 -13.66
N GLY A 124 11.14 1.54 -14.09
CA GLY A 124 10.67 1.83 -15.46
C GLY A 124 11.76 1.75 -16.53
N CYS A 125 13.04 1.90 -16.17
CA CYS A 125 14.17 1.77 -17.08
C CYS A 125 14.76 0.37 -17.14
N ALA A 126 14.39 -0.52 -16.25
CA ALA A 126 14.85 -1.88 -16.21
C ALA A 126 13.84 -2.79 -16.92
N GLN A 127 14.18 -3.29 -18.10
CA GLN A 127 13.70 -4.61 -18.51
C GLN A 127 14.31 -5.63 -17.52
N VAL A 128 13.90 -5.54 -16.27
CA VAL A 128 14.35 -6.50 -15.26
C VAL A 128 13.54 -7.76 -15.52
N ILE A 129 14.19 -8.71 -16.13
CA ILE A 129 13.73 -10.10 -16.19
C ILE A 129 13.78 -10.62 -14.77
N PHE A 130 12.70 -10.44 -14.02
CA PHE A 130 12.54 -11.05 -12.71
C PHE A 130 12.26 -12.53 -12.93
N TYR A 131 13.21 -13.35 -12.52
CA TYR A 131 12.96 -14.76 -12.28
C TYR A 131 12.03 -14.86 -11.06
N ASP A 132 10.78 -15.23 -11.29
CA ASP A 132 9.78 -15.81 -10.36
C ASP A 132 9.64 -15.28 -8.92
N SER A 133 10.25 -14.17 -8.55
CA SER A 133 10.00 -13.53 -7.24
C SER A 133 9.57 -12.09 -7.43
N ILE A 134 8.35 -11.78 -6.97
CA ILE A 134 7.89 -10.39 -6.84
C ILE A 134 8.88 -9.69 -5.90
N ASP A 135 9.55 -8.64 -6.38
CA ASP A 135 10.39 -7.80 -5.51
C ASP A 135 9.48 -7.18 -4.45
N PRO A 136 9.67 -7.47 -3.15
CA PRO A 136 8.84 -6.92 -2.09
C PRO A 136 8.93 -5.39 -1.99
N LYS A 137 9.82 -4.77 -2.73
CA LYS A 137 9.96 -3.31 -2.83
C LYS A 137 9.10 -2.71 -3.94
N ASP A 138 8.62 -3.54 -4.88
CA ASP A 138 7.86 -3.09 -6.04
C ASP A 138 6.36 -3.12 -5.77
N VAL A 139 5.64 -2.16 -6.32
CA VAL A 139 4.17 -2.06 -6.29
C VAL A 139 3.65 -1.67 -7.67
N ALA A 140 2.40 -2.00 -7.98
CA ALA A 140 1.77 -1.61 -9.22
C ALA A 140 1.60 -0.09 -9.30
N LEU A 141 1.83 0.50 -10.48
CA LEU A 141 1.63 1.93 -10.68
C LEU A 141 0.16 2.32 -10.49
N GLU A 142 -0.74 1.43 -10.87
CA GLU A 142 -2.18 1.57 -10.74
C GLU A 142 -2.61 1.71 -9.28
N GLU A 143 -1.98 0.99 -8.37
CA GLU A 143 -2.24 1.08 -6.93
C GLU A 143 -1.85 2.46 -6.39
N ILE A 144 -0.68 2.97 -6.79
CA ILE A 144 -0.22 4.31 -6.43
C ILE A 144 -1.20 5.36 -6.96
N CYS A 145 -1.60 5.25 -8.24
CA CYS A 145 -2.52 6.18 -8.87
C CYS A 145 -3.91 6.16 -8.20
N LEU A 146 -4.44 4.98 -7.86
CA LEU A 146 -5.74 4.87 -7.20
C LEU A 146 -5.74 5.63 -5.86
N GLN A 147 -4.78 5.36 -5.00
CA GLN A 147 -4.70 6.00 -3.68
C GLN A 147 -4.43 7.50 -3.79
N ARG A 148 -3.60 7.93 -4.74
CA ARG A 148 -3.33 9.34 -4.99
C ARG A 148 -4.54 10.05 -5.58
N GLY A 149 -5.29 9.41 -6.47
CA GLY A 149 -6.54 9.94 -7.01
C GLY A 149 -7.57 10.21 -5.93
N ILE A 150 -7.70 9.31 -4.97
CA ILE A 150 -8.54 9.48 -3.77
C ILE A 150 -8.03 10.69 -2.94
N ALA A 151 -6.73 10.76 -2.68
CA ALA A 151 -6.14 11.88 -1.94
C ALA A 151 -6.37 13.23 -2.64
N TYR A 152 -6.23 13.28 -3.96
CA TYR A 152 -6.51 14.49 -4.76
C TYR A 152 -7.97 14.93 -4.66
N TRP A 153 -8.92 14.00 -4.60
CA TRP A 153 -10.32 14.34 -4.40
C TRP A 153 -10.55 15.06 -3.06
N TYR A 154 -9.90 14.63 -1.99
CA TYR A 154 -10.01 15.26 -0.66
C TYR A 154 -9.44 16.68 -0.62
N VAL A 155 -8.43 17.01 -1.43
CA VAL A 155 -7.83 18.36 -1.50
C VAL A 155 -8.38 19.20 -2.68
N ASP A 156 -9.54 18.86 -3.21
CA ASP A 156 -10.20 19.57 -4.32
C ASP A 156 -9.39 19.64 -5.64
N SER A 157 -8.39 18.80 -5.79
CA SER A 157 -7.58 18.73 -7.01
C SER A 157 -8.26 17.87 -8.09
N ILE A 158 -9.44 18.30 -8.53
CA ILE A 158 -10.39 17.55 -9.35
C ILE A 158 -9.75 16.99 -10.65
N ASN A 159 -8.98 17.80 -11.38
CA ASN A 159 -8.35 17.35 -12.63
C ASN A 159 -7.30 16.25 -12.40
N LYS A 160 -6.53 16.34 -11.33
CA LYS A 160 -5.53 15.32 -10.97
C LYS A 160 -6.20 14.05 -10.50
N ALA A 161 -7.22 14.14 -9.65
CA ALA A 161 -8.03 13.02 -9.23
C ALA A 161 -8.63 12.28 -10.43
N TYR A 162 -9.23 13.01 -11.37
CA TYR A 162 -9.77 12.45 -12.60
C TYR A 162 -8.71 11.71 -13.42
N SER A 163 -7.53 12.32 -13.60
CA SER A 163 -6.44 11.71 -14.39
C SER A 163 -5.99 10.37 -13.81
N ASP A 164 -5.76 10.31 -12.49
CA ASP A 164 -5.29 9.10 -11.81
C ASP A 164 -6.36 7.99 -11.83
N LEU A 165 -7.62 8.33 -11.52
CA LEU A 165 -8.73 7.37 -11.51
C LEU A 165 -9.06 6.87 -12.92
N ASN A 166 -8.98 7.74 -13.93
CA ASN A 166 -9.17 7.33 -15.33
C ASN A 166 -8.07 6.37 -15.78
N TYR A 167 -6.81 6.63 -15.40
CA TYR A 167 -5.71 5.71 -15.65
C TYR A 167 -6.00 4.31 -15.07
N CYS A 168 -6.46 4.22 -13.81
CA CYS A 168 -6.82 2.94 -13.20
C CYS A 168 -7.95 2.22 -13.98
N ILE A 169 -8.97 2.95 -14.45
CA ILE A 169 -10.06 2.40 -15.26
C ILE A 169 -9.53 1.85 -16.59
N ASP A 170 -8.66 2.61 -17.29
CA ASP A 170 -8.06 2.21 -18.55
C ASP A 170 -7.18 0.96 -18.40
N GLN A 171 -6.49 0.82 -17.28
CA GLN A 171 -5.71 -0.37 -16.93
C GLN A 171 -6.57 -1.53 -16.35
N LYS A 172 -7.87 -1.33 -16.16
CA LYS A 172 -8.80 -2.28 -15.54
C LYS A 172 -8.41 -2.67 -14.10
N TYR A 173 -7.78 -1.74 -13.39
CA TYR A 173 -7.38 -1.92 -12.00
C TYR A 173 -8.46 -1.46 -11.05
N GLU A 174 -8.86 -2.31 -10.10
CA GLU A 174 -9.87 -2.01 -9.07
C GLU A 174 -11.08 -1.23 -9.65
N VAL A 175 -11.67 -1.78 -10.72
CA VAL A 175 -12.60 -1.09 -11.62
C VAL A 175 -13.79 -0.50 -10.86
N VAL A 176 -14.37 -1.25 -9.93
CA VAL A 176 -15.53 -0.82 -9.12
C VAL A 176 -15.16 0.39 -8.25
N CYS A 177 -14.03 0.29 -7.53
CA CYS A 177 -13.51 1.36 -6.69
C CYS A 177 -13.14 2.60 -7.54
N SER A 178 -12.49 2.40 -8.69
CA SER A 178 -12.06 3.47 -9.58
C SER A 178 -13.25 4.25 -10.16
N TYR A 179 -14.30 3.57 -10.63
CA TYR A 179 -15.54 4.22 -11.07
C TYR A 179 -16.26 4.93 -9.91
N PHE A 180 -16.29 4.33 -8.74
CA PHE A 180 -16.92 4.93 -7.57
C PHE A 180 -16.29 6.28 -7.22
N TRP A 181 -14.98 6.35 -7.12
CA TRP A 181 -14.30 7.60 -6.82
C TRP A 181 -14.34 8.60 -7.98
N ARG A 182 -14.33 8.14 -9.24
CA ARG A 182 -14.48 9.03 -10.38
C ARG A 182 -15.91 9.63 -10.45
N ALA A 183 -16.91 8.89 -10.03
CA ALA A 183 -18.27 9.42 -9.88
C ALA A 183 -18.30 10.60 -8.88
N TYR A 184 -17.61 10.49 -7.75
CA TYR A 184 -17.49 11.61 -6.82
C TYR A 184 -16.70 12.79 -7.40
N VAL A 185 -15.68 12.55 -8.19
CA VAL A 185 -14.95 13.61 -8.92
C VAL A 185 -15.89 14.35 -9.87
N TYR A 186 -16.69 13.62 -10.66
CA TYR A 186 -17.68 14.21 -11.56
C TYR A 186 -18.75 14.97 -10.79
N TRP A 187 -19.28 14.40 -9.71
CA TRP A 187 -20.31 15.05 -8.90
C TRP A 187 -19.80 16.37 -8.33
N LYS A 188 -18.60 16.38 -7.77
CA LYS A 188 -17.94 17.59 -7.24
C LYS A 188 -17.67 18.64 -8.33
N ALA A 189 -17.45 18.21 -9.57
CA ALA A 189 -17.29 19.06 -10.74
C ALA A 189 -18.62 19.56 -11.34
N GLY A 190 -19.79 19.22 -10.75
CA GLY A 190 -21.11 19.57 -11.27
C GLY A 190 -21.53 18.78 -12.52
N LYS A 191 -20.84 17.67 -12.83
CA LYS A 191 -21.12 16.78 -13.96
C LYS A 191 -22.02 15.63 -13.51
N GLU A 192 -23.28 15.97 -13.18
CA GLU A 192 -24.20 15.01 -12.54
C GLU A 192 -24.53 13.80 -13.42
N LYS A 193 -24.64 14.00 -14.75
CA LYS A 193 -24.91 12.92 -15.69
C LYS A 193 -23.76 11.89 -15.75
N GLU A 194 -22.53 12.37 -15.79
CA GLU A 194 -21.33 11.53 -15.79
C GLU A 194 -21.19 10.80 -14.45
N ALA A 195 -21.45 11.48 -13.33
CA ALA A 195 -21.47 10.89 -12.01
C ALA A 195 -22.52 9.77 -11.90
N TYR A 196 -23.74 10.01 -12.41
CA TYR A 196 -24.81 9.02 -12.48
C TYR A 196 -24.36 7.77 -13.25
N ASN A 197 -23.76 7.94 -14.42
CA ASN A 197 -23.30 6.84 -15.26
C ASN A 197 -22.21 6.00 -14.56
N ASP A 198 -21.27 6.65 -13.89
CA ASP A 198 -20.21 5.94 -13.16
C ASP A 198 -20.78 5.19 -11.94
N PHE A 199 -21.69 5.78 -11.15
CA PHE A 199 -22.36 5.06 -10.07
C PHE A 199 -23.20 3.88 -10.58
N MET A 200 -23.89 4.01 -11.73
CA MET A 200 -24.59 2.89 -12.37
C MET A 200 -23.60 1.77 -12.77
N THR A 201 -22.41 2.14 -13.28
CA THR A 201 -21.37 1.16 -13.61
C THR A 201 -20.89 0.40 -12.38
N VAL A 202 -20.69 1.09 -11.25
CA VAL A 202 -20.37 0.46 -9.95
C VAL A 202 -21.42 -0.59 -9.57
N ILE A 203 -22.71 -0.25 -9.69
CA ILE A 203 -23.79 -1.19 -9.34
C ILE A 203 -23.86 -2.39 -10.29
N LEU A 204 -23.58 -2.17 -11.58
CA LEU A 204 -23.64 -3.24 -12.58
C LEU A 204 -22.46 -4.20 -12.51
N GLN A 205 -21.30 -3.74 -12.07
CA GLN A 205 -20.06 -4.52 -12.05
C GLN A 205 -19.68 -5.04 -10.67
N GLY A 206 -20.13 -4.38 -9.62
CA GLY A 206 -19.84 -4.77 -8.24
C GLY A 206 -20.78 -5.84 -7.72
N ARG A 207 -20.42 -6.47 -6.62
CA ARG A 207 -21.29 -7.42 -5.90
C ARG A 207 -22.31 -6.67 -5.06
N ALA A 208 -23.48 -7.22 -4.90
CA ALA A 208 -24.57 -6.55 -4.17
C ALA A 208 -24.25 -6.27 -2.67
N ASP A 209 -23.33 -7.03 -2.09
CA ASP A 209 -22.84 -6.90 -0.71
C ASP A 209 -21.59 -6.00 -0.58
N ASP A 210 -21.10 -5.43 -1.68
CA ASP A 210 -19.98 -4.52 -1.71
C ASP A 210 -20.39 -3.13 -1.19
N ASP A 211 -19.57 -2.57 -0.29
CA ASP A 211 -19.82 -1.24 0.30
C ASP A 211 -19.89 -0.14 -0.76
N TYR A 212 -19.08 -0.21 -1.82
CA TYR A 212 -19.14 0.74 -2.94
C TYR A 212 -20.47 0.67 -3.68
N VAL A 213 -21.02 -0.54 -3.88
CA VAL A 213 -22.32 -0.74 -4.53
C VAL A 213 -23.44 -0.18 -3.66
N ILE A 214 -23.43 -0.47 -2.37
CA ILE A 214 -24.42 0.05 -1.42
C ILE A 214 -24.40 1.57 -1.40
N GLN A 215 -23.21 2.17 -1.31
CA GLN A 215 -23.06 3.62 -1.31
C GLN A 215 -23.46 4.26 -2.66
N ALA A 216 -23.12 3.62 -3.79
CA ALA A 216 -23.51 4.10 -5.12
C ALA A 216 -25.04 4.15 -5.27
N GLN A 217 -25.77 3.11 -4.79
CA GLN A 217 -27.24 3.10 -4.78
C GLN A 217 -27.84 4.24 -3.94
N GLN A 218 -27.22 4.57 -2.81
CA GLN A 218 -27.65 5.69 -1.97
C GLN A 218 -27.41 7.04 -2.67
N ASN A 219 -26.24 7.19 -3.31
CA ASN A 219 -25.86 8.42 -4.01
C ASN A 219 -26.76 8.68 -5.23
N LEU A 220 -27.15 7.66 -6.00
CA LEU A 220 -28.10 7.81 -7.11
C LEU A 220 -29.44 8.37 -6.63
N LYS A 221 -29.98 7.88 -5.49
CA LYS A 221 -31.21 8.44 -4.92
C LYS A 221 -31.10 9.91 -4.54
N LEU A 222 -29.89 10.41 -4.26
CA LEU A 222 -29.64 11.81 -3.97
C LEU A 222 -29.55 12.66 -5.26
N LEU A 223 -28.98 12.08 -6.33
CA LEU A 223 -28.91 12.74 -7.64
C LEU A 223 -30.31 12.83 -8.29
N ASP A 224 -31.14 11.80 -8.18
CA ASP A 224 -32.51 11.79 -8.76
C ASP A 224 -33.48 12.80 -8.09
N LYS A 225 -33.14 13.33 -6.92
CA LYS A 225 -33.96 14.31 -6.19
C LYS A 225 -33.66 15.76 -6.52
N ARG A 226 -32.67 16.01 -7.36
CA ARG A 226 -32.26 17.37 -7.77
C ARG A 226 -32.78 17.69 -9.17
#